data_5566f7e39be0decab776eb2e13062c08
#
_entry.id   5566f7e39be0decab776eb2e13062c08
#
_cell.length_a   1.000
_cell.length_b   1.000
_cell.length_c   1.000
_cell.angle_alpha   90.00
_cell.angle_beta   90.00
_cell.angle_gamma   90.00
#
_symmetry.space_group_name_H-M   'P 1'
#
loop_
_entity.id
_entity.type
_entity.pdbx_description
1 polymer ?
#
loop_
_entity_poly.entity_id
_entity_poly.type
_entity_poly.pdbx_seq_one_letter_code
_entity_poly.pdbx_strand_id
1 'polypeptide(L)'
;RKWTLRLTATGLLLSAFLLGIVLNPSLLYANRTTIGNYTIYHNSTLDQTFSARLDDATTLIKASELFDSNLKLDICLNDGSTYPKLIRFIRGQAFGWGFADKVVLMGNANNADNSVELNGYKWNLTQLIAHEETHCLQFHKFGFWKSNPIAGYPNWKWEGYPEYVSRRNADQLDSTKNILRKLEQEKADADGWAI
;
A
#
# COMPACT_ATOMS: atom_id res chain seq x y z
N ARG A 1 -12.85 -16.49 -37.97
CA ARG A 1 -12.43 -17.44 -36.90
C ARG A 1 -10.92 -17.40 -36.61
N LYS A 2 -10.01 -17.41 -37.65
CA LYS A 2 -8.56 -17.33 -37.43
C LYS A 2 -8.10 -15.99 -36.83
N TRP A 3 -8.73 -14.88 -37.22
CA TRP A 3 -8.43 -13.54 -36.70
C TRP A 3 -8.87 -13.37 -35.25
N THR A 4 -10.05 -13.84 -34.89
CA THR A 4 -10.52 -13.84 -33.50
C THR A 4 -9.57 -14.63 -32.59
N LEU A 5 -9.15 -15.82 -33.01
CA LEU A 5 -8.21 -16.63 -32.24
C LEU A 5 -6.85 -15.91 -32.02
N ARG A 6 -6.33 -15.26 -33.08
CA ARG A 6 -5.07 -14.48 -32.98
C ARG A 6 -5.21 -13.29 -32.03
N LEU A 7 -6.29 -12.52 -32.12
CA LEU A 7 -6.55 -11.37 -31.23
C LEU A 7 -6.69 -11.83 -29.78
N THR A 8 -7.41 -12.93 -29.52
CA THR A 8 -7.54 -13.49 -28.18
C THR A 8 -6.18 -13.97 -27.64
N ALA A 9 -5.39 -14.67 -28.44
CA ALA A 9 -4.07 -15.13 -28.02
C ALA A 9 -3.12 -13.95 -27.72
N THR A 10 -3.12 -12.93 -28.58
CA THR A 10 -2.32 -11.70 -28.32
C THR A 10 -2.77 -11.00 -27.05
N GLY A 11 -4.08 -10.85 -26.81
CA GLY A 11 -4.61 -10.26 -25.59
C GLY A 11 -4.19 -11.02 -24.33
N LEU A 12 -4.26 -12.35 -24.37
CA LEU A 12 -3.82 -13.20 -23.25
C LEU A 12 -2.31 -13.05 -22.97
N LEU A 13 -1.48 -13.03 -24.03
CA LEU A 13 -0.03 -12.83 -23.88
C LEU A 13 0.30 -11.47 -23.29
N LEU A 14 -0.35 -10.41 -23.74
CA LEU A 14 -0.17 -9.05 -23.18
C LEU A 14 -0.60 -8.98 -21.71
N SER A 15 -1.73 -9.61 -21.36
CA SER A 15 -2.21 -9.68 -19.98
C SER A 15 -1.26 -10.47 -19.08
N ALA A 16 -0.75 -11.60 -19.55
CA ALA A 16 0.24 -12.40 -18.83
C ALA A 16 1.56 -11.65 -18.64
N PHE A 17 2.02 -10.92 -19.66
CA PHE A 17 3.20 -10.07 -19.59
C PHE A 17 3.03 -8.94 -18.58
N LEU A 18 1.90 -8.23 -18.63
CA LEU A 18 1.59 -7.16 -17.67
C LEU A 18 1.52 -7.70 -16.24
N LEU A 19 0.85 -8.83 -16.05
CA LEU A 19 0.80 -9.50 -14.75
C LEU A 19 2.21 -9.89 -14.26
N GLY A 20 3.06 -10.40 -15.17
CA GLY A 20 4.46 -10.70 -14.86
C GLY A 20 5.22 -9.48 -14.34
N ILE A 21 5.03 -8.31 -14.94
CA ILE A 21 5.64 -7.05 -14.48
C ILE A 21 5.07 -6.64 -13.12
N VAL A 22 3.76 -6.69 -12.93
CA VAL A 22 3.10 -6.31 -11.67
C VAL A 22 3.57 -7.18 -10.51
N LEU A 23 3.76 -8.47 -10.75
CA LEU A 23 4.23 -9.41 -9.73
C LEU A 23 5.74 -9.35 -9.47
N ASN A 24 6.53 -8.77 -10.39
CA ASN A 24 7.99 -8.70 -10.31
C ASN A 24 8.50 -7.26 -10.41
N PRO A 25 8.47 -6.48 -9.32
CA PRO A 25 8.95 -5.08 -9.32
C PRO A 25 10.39 -4.95 -9.80
N SER A 26 11.24 -5.97 -9.54
CA SER A 26 12.65 -6.01 -9.94
C SER A 26 12.91 -5.73 -11.42
N LEU A 27 11.91 -5.93 -12.28
CA LEU A 27 12.02 -5.65 -13.71
C LEU A 27 12.02 -4.14 -14.04
N LEU A 28 11.55 -3.30 -13.10
CA LEU A 28 11.39 -1.85 -13.30
C LEU A 28 12.19 -1.00 -12.31
N TYR A 29 13.05 -1.63 -11.50
CA TYR A 29 13.95 -0.96 -10.58
C TYR A 29 15.40 -1.29 -10.86
N ALA A 30 16.29 -0.30 -10.72
CA ALA A 30 17.72 -0.48 -10.92
C ALA A 30 18.40 -1.18 -9.73
N ASN A 31 17.88 -0.98 -8.53
CA ASN A 31 18.48 -1.44 -7.29
C ASN A 31 17.47 -2.12 -6.37
N ARG A 32 17.99 -2.98 -5.50
CA ARG A 32 17.27 -3.56 -4.37
C ARG A 32 18.17 -3.63 -3.16
N THR A 33 17.63 -3.32 -1.98
CA THR A 33 18.32 -3.41 -0.70
C THR A 33 17.47 -4.21 0.27
N THR A 34 18.06 -5.14 0.99
CA THR A 34 17.34 -5.93 2.01
C THR A 34 17.62 -5.38 3.40
N ILE A 35 16.58 -5.09 4.17
CA ILE A 35 16.64 -4.63 5.56
C ILE A 35 15.67 -5.50 6.35
N GLY A 36 16.20 -6.41 7.19
CA GLY A 36 15.35 -7.36 7.94
C GLY A 36 14.47 -8.20 7.01
N ASN A 37 13.16 -8.11 7.20
CA ASN A 37 12.17 -8.80 6.37
C ASN A 37 11.74 -8.02 5.11
N TYR A 38 12.33 -6.84 4.88
CA TYR A 38 11.96 -5.97 3.77
C TYR A 38 12.96 -6.07 2.63
N THR A 39 12.44 -6.18 1.40
CA THR A 39 13.19 -5.94 0.17
C THR A 39 12.74 -4.60 -0.41
N ILE A 40 13.61 -3.60 -0.37
CA ILE A 40 13.33 -2.25 -0.83
C ILE A 40 13.79 -2.14 -2.28
N TYR A 41 12.87 -1.83 -3.19
CA TYR A 41 13.13 -1.54 -4.60
C TYR A 41 13.24 -0.04 -4.80
N HIS A 42 14.38 0.41 -5.36
CA HIS A 42 14.71 1.82 -5.53
C HIS A 42 15.60 2.07 -6.75
N ASN A 43 15.57 3.29 -7.29
CA ASN A 43 16.47 3.72 -8.36
C ASN A 43 17.56 4.66 -7.86
N SER A 44 17.21 5.54 -6.93
CA SER A 44 18.14 6.45 -6.27
C SER A 44 18.85 5.78 -5.10
N THR A 45 19.92 6.39 -4.58
CA THR A 45 20.57 5.92 -3.34
C THR A 45 19.56 5.93 -2.20
N LEU A 46 19.43 4.79 -1.52
CA LEU A 46 18.53 4.67 -0.38
C LEU A 46 19.05 5.53 0.78
N ASP A 47 18.19 6.36 1.34
CA ASP A 47 18.49 7.15 2.52
C ASP A 47 18.70 6.22 3.72
N GLN A 48 19.80 6.44 4.46
CA GLN A 48 20.15 5.62 5.63
C GLN A 48 19.10 5.68 6.74
N THR A 49 18.33 6.76 6.82
CA THR A 49 17.25 6.91 7.81
C THR A 49 15.99 6.12 7.46
N PHE A 50 15.90 5.58 6.23
CA PHE A 50 14.74 4.79 5.82
C PHE A 50 14.57 3.52 6.67
N SER A 51 15.66 2.89 7.12
CA SER A 51 15.59 1.75 8.03
C SER A 51 14.86 2.09 9.33
N ALA A 52 15.10 3.27 9.90
CA ALA A 52 14.40 3.72 11.10
C ALA A 52 12.90 3.88 10.85
N ARG A 53 12.47 4.34 9.66
CA ARG A 53 11.05 4.43 9.30
C ARG A 53 10.38 3.05 9.23
N LEU A 54 11.11 2.04 8.73
CA LEU A 54 10.63 0.65 8.71
C LEU A 54 10.52 0.08 10.12
N ASP A 55 11.49 0.35 11.00
CA ASP A 55 11.46 -0.11 12.40
C ASP A 55 10.30 0.55 13.16
N ASP A 56 10.07 1.85 12.95
CA ASP A 56 8.93 2.58 13.50
C ASP A 56 7.59 2.00 12.99
N ALA A 57 7.46 1.75 11.69
CA ALA A 57 6.27 1.14 11.09
C ALA A 57 6.04 -0.28 11.66
N THR A 58 7.10 -1.09 11.74
CA THR A 58 7.06 -2.41 12.37
C THR A 58 6.57 -2.33 13.81
N THR A 59 6.96 -1.31 14.55
CA THR A 59 6.50 -1.11 15.94
C THR A 59 5.00 -0.85 16.02
N LEU A 60 4.44 -0.11 15.07
CA LEU A 60 3.00 0.09 14.97
C LEU A 60 2.25 -1.21 14.68
N ILE A 61 2.74 -2.00 13.71
CA ILE A 61 2.05 -3.23 13.30
C ILE A 61 2.22 -4.39 14.28
N LYS A 62 3.30 -4.44 15.08
CA LYS A 62 3.53 -5.48 16.11
C LYS A 62 2.38 -5.62 17.10
N ALA A 63 1.65 -4.56 17.32
CA ALA A 63 0.50 -4.57 18.23
C ALA A 63 -0.80 -5.01 17.52
N SER A 64 -0.76 -5.32 16.23
CA SER A 64 -1.86 -5.92 15.47
C SER A 64 -2.00 -7.41 15.81
N GLU A 65 -3.23 -7.89 15.94
CA GLU A 65 -3.52 -9.34 16.05
C GLU A 65 -3.21 -10.12 14.77
N LEU A 66 -3.00 -9.40 13.64
CA LEU A 66 -2.62 -9.98 12.36
C LEU A 66 -1.11 -10.05 12.18
N PHE A 67 -0.32 -9.51 13.12
CA PHE A 67 1.14 -9.45 12.98
C PHE A 67 1.75 -10.84 12.76
N ASP A 68 2.58 -10.94 11.74
CA ASP A 68 3.40 -12.12 11.43
C ASP A 68 4.85 -11.70 11.25
N SER A 69 5.71 -12.11 12.19
CA SER A 69 7.14 -11.81 12.16
C SER A 69 7.90 -12.48 11.01
N ASN A 70 7.32 -13.46 10.34
CA ASN A 70 7.93 -14.18 9.22
C ASN A 70 7.52 -13.61 7.86
N LEU A 71 6.55 -12.70 7.83
CA LEU A 71 6.10 -12.08 6.58
C LEU A 71 7.24 -11.26 5.99
N LYS A 72 7.59 -11.57 4.74
CA LYS A 72 8.56 -10.80 3.95
C LYS A 72 7.80 -9.90 3.00
N LEU A 73 8.19 -8.63 2.94
CA LEU A 73 7.52 -7.61 2.16
C LEU A 73 8.47 -6.92 1.19
N ASP A 74 7.97 -6.65 0.01
CA ASP A 74 8.58 -5.82 -1.00
C ASP A 74 8.10 -4.37 -0.83
N ILE A 75 9.00 -3.42 -0.59
CA ILE A 75 8.71 -1.99 -0.55
C ILE A 75 9.17 -1.35 -1.85
N CYS A 76 8.25 -0.80 -2.62
CA CYS A 76 8.52 -0.20 -3.92
C CYS A 76 8.45 1.33 -3.83
N LEU A 77 9.58 2.02 -4.00
CA LEU A 77 9.67 3.47 -3.85
C LEU A 77 9.31 4.22 -5.13
N ASN A 78 8.73 5.41 -4.99
CA ASN A 78 8.51 6.34 -6.10
C ASN A 78 9.69 7.31 -6.22
N ASP A 79 10.80 6.82 -6.74
CA ASP A 79 12.07 7.54 -6.88
C ASP A 79 12.58 7.56 -8.34
N GLY A 80 11.65 7.71 -9.28
CA GLY A 80 11.94 7.72 -10.72
C GLY A 80 11.60 6.41 -11.43
N SER A 81 11.24 5.35 -10.72
CA SER A 81 10.74 4.12 -11.33
C SER A 81 9.40 4.33 -12.02
N THR A 82 9.17 3.55 -13.09
CA THR A 82 7.88 3.49 -13.77
C THR A 82 6.88 2.57 -13.05
N TYR A 83 7.33 1.74 -12.11
CA TYR A 83 6.49 0.78 -11.40
C TYR A 83 5.34 1.45 -10.61
N PRO A 84 5.56 2.47 -9.76
CA PRO A 84 4.46 3.15 -9.09
C PRO A 84 3.48 3.83 -10.05
N LYS A 85 3.96 4.30 -11.21
CA LYS A 85 3.09 4.87 -12.26
C LYS A 85 2.19 3.82 -12.89
N LEU A 86 2.73 2.62 -13.14
CA LEU A 86 1.98 1.47 -13.64
C LEU A 86 0.90 1.06 -12.64
N ILE A 87 1.25 0.93 -11.36
CA ILE A 87 0.30 0.55 -10.31
C ILE A 87 -0.80 1.62 -10.18
N ARG A 88 -0.44 2.91 -10.21
CA ARG A 88 -1.42 4.00 -10.21
C ARG A 88 -2.37 3.94 -11.40
N PHE A 89 -1.88 3.57 -12.58
CA PHE A 89 -2.74 3.41 -13.77
C PHE A 89 -3.75 2.27 -13.57
N ILE A 90 -3.36 1.17 -12.92
CA ILE A 90 -4.23 0.00 -12.70
C ILE A 90 -5.21 0.22 -11.54
N ARG A 91 -4.76 0.85 -10.45
CA ARG A 91 -5.50 0.93 -9.18
C ARG A 91 -6.13 2.29 -8.91
N GLY A 92 -5.77 3.29 -9.68
CA GLY A 92 -6.13 4.67 -9.39
C GLY A 92 -5.10 5.36 -8.49
N GLN A 93 -5.44 6.59 -8.09
CA GLN A 93 -4.56 7.46 -7.34
C GLN A 93 -4.71 7.23 -5.84
N ALA A 94 -3.58 6.98 -5.17
CA ALA A 94 -3.47 6.82 -3.73
C ALA A 94 -2.05 7.20 -3.28
N PHE A 95 -1.81 7.40 -1.98
CA PHE A 95 -0.47 7.62 -1.44
C PHE A 95 0.37 6.33 -1.47
N GLY A 96 -0.25 5.21 -1.19
CA GLY A 96 0.34 3.88 -1.23
C GLY A 96 -0.66 2.83 -1.73
N TRP A 97 -0.18 1.62 -1.82
CA TRP A 97 -0.97 0.43 -2.09
C TRP A 97 -0.32 -0.80 -1.50
N GLY A 98 -1.00 -1.46 -0.55
CA GLY A 98 -0.62 -2.73 0.04
C GLY A 98 -1.38 -3.89 -0.59
N PHE A 99 -0.67 -4.88 -1.13
CA PHE A 99 -1.30 -6.05 -1.75
C PHE A 99 -0.37 -7.26 -1.73
N ALA A 100 -0.88 -8.40 -1.33
CA ALA A 100 -0.11 -9.63 -1.15
C ALA A 100 1.11 -9.38 -0.25
N ASP A 101 2.29 -9.39 -0.83
CA ASP A 101 3.58 -9.16 -0.18
C ASP A 101 4.21 -7.81 -0.58
N LYS A 102 3.46 -6.90 -1.19
CA LYS A 102 3.99 -5.66 -1.76
C LYS A 102 3.34 -4.42 -1.17
N VAL A 103 4.20 -3.48 -0.80
CA VAL A 103 3.85 -2.09 -0.44
C VAL A 103 4.42 -1.17 -1.51
N VAL A 104 3.55 -0.48 -2.23
CA VAL A 104 3.95 0.44 -3.30
C VAL A 104 3.69 1.87 -2.84
N LEU A 105 4.73 2.66 -2.65
CA LEU A 105 4.60 4.08 -2.37
C LEU A 105 4.42 4.84 -3.68
N MET A 106 3.29 5.53 -3.84
CA MET A 106 2.98 6.30 -5.06
C MET A 106 3.31 7.78 -4.91
N GLY A 107 3.38 8.28 -3.67
CA GLY A 107 3.85 9.62 -3.36
C GLY A 107 5.38 9.69 -3.25
N ASN A 108 5.91 10.90 -3.25
CA ASN A 108 7.34 11.16 -3.05
C ASN A 108 7.66 11.10 -1.56
N ALA A 109 8.46 10.12 -1.14
CA ALA A 109 8.87 9.96 0.24
C ALA A 109 10.00 10.94 0.59
N ASN A 110 9.86 11.61 1.75
CA ASN A 110 10.91 12.39 2.38
C ASN A 110 11.18 11.82 3.77
N ASN A 111 12.30 11.13 3.92
CA ASN A 111 12.65 10.45 5.17
C ASN A 111 13.03 11.41 6.29
N ALA A 112 13.59 12.58 5.96
CA ALA A 112 14.06 13.55 6.95
C ALA A 112 12.90 14.11 7.78
N ASP A 113 11.78 14.45 7.14
CA ASP A 113 10.58 14.97 7.81
C ASP A 113 9.48 13.91 7.99
N ASN A 114 9.80 12.63 7.75
CA ASN A 114 8.87 11.51 7.88
C ASN A 114 7.56 11.75 7.14
N SER A 115 7.65 12.21 5.91
CA SER A 115 6.47 12.53 5.09
C SER A 115 6.48 11.85 3.74
N VAL A 116 5.31 11.70 3.17
CA VAL A 116 5.07 11.35 1.78
C VAL A 116 4.15 12.38 1.17
N GLU A 117 4.52 12.90 -0.01
CA GLU A 117 3.76 13.94 -0.68
C GLU A 117 3.18 13.43 -2.00
N LEU A 118 1.92 13.74 -2.23
CA LEU A 118 1.21 13.46 -3.47
C LEU A 118 0.22 14.58 -3.77
N ASN A 119 0.35 15.24 -4.92
CA ASN A 119 -0.53 16.31 -5.39
C ASN A 119 -0.74 17.45 -4.37
N GLY A 120 0.31 17.84 -3.65
CA GLY A 120 0.25 18.90 -2.65
C GLY A 120 -0.30 18.48 -1.29
N TYR A 121 -0.71 17.23 -1.14
CA TYR A 121 -1.09 16.66 0.16
C TYR A 121 0.08 15.92 0.78
N LYS A 122 0.21 16.00 2.10
CA LYS A 122 1.22 15.29 2.88
C LYS A 122 0.59 14.30 3.83
N TRP A 123 1.22 13.13 3.95
CA TRP A 123 0.92 12.13 4.96
C TRP A 123 2.21 11.74 5.71
N ASN A 124 2.08 11.18 6.91
CA ASN A 124 3.20 10.63 7.66
C ASN A 124 3.68 9.33 6.98
N LEU A 125 4.98 9.25 6.65
CA LEU A 125 5.56 8.14 5.92
C LEU A 125 5.52 6.83 6.71
N THR A 126 5.89 6.88 8.00
CA THR A 126 5.83 5.70 8.89
C THR A 126 4.41 5.15 9.01
N GLN A 127 3.43 6.03 9.19
CA GLN A 127 2.01 5.62 9.26
C GLN A 127 1.51 5.06 7.94
N LEU A 128 1.90 5.64 6.80
CA LEU A 128 1.54 5.10 5.49
C LEU A 128 2.11 3.70 5.30
N ILE A 129 3.41 3.49 5.60
CA ILE A 129 4.03 2.17 5.50
C ILE A 129 3.26 1.17 6.37
N ALA A 130 3.00 1.49 7.64
CA ALA A 130 2.26 0.60 8.55
C ALA A 130 0.83 0.31 8.07
N HIS A 131 0.15 1.29 7.45
CA HIS A 131 -1.16 1.13 6.86
C HIS A 131 -1.13 0.10 5.72
N GLU A 132 -0.23 0.30 4.76
CA GLU A 132 -0.11 -0.58 3.59
C GLU A 132 0.38 -1.99 3.97
N GLU A 133 1.29 -2.11 4.94
CA GLU A 133 1.69 -3.40 5.49
C GLU A 133 0.53 -4.13 6.16
N THR A 134 -0.36 -3.41 6.82
CA THR A 134 -1.56 -4.00 7.43
C THR A 134 -2.49 -4.59 6.36
N HIS A 135 -2.60 -3.98 5.17
CA HIS A 135 -3.29 -4.59 4.04
C HIS A 135 -2.62 -5.90 3.59
N CYS A 136 -1.29 -5.96 3.58
CA CYS A 136 -0.57 -7.20 3.28
C CYS A 136 -0.87 -8.29 4.33
N LEU A 137 -0.87 -7.94 5.62
CA LEU A 137 -1.25 -8.85 6.70
C LEU A 137 -2.70 -9.34 6.56
N GLN A 138 -3.64 -8.45 6.24
CA GLN A 138 -5.02 -8.84 5.95
C GLN A 138 -5.11 -9.80 4.76
N PHE A 139 -4.34 -9.54 3.70
CA PHE A 139 -4.29 -10.42 2.54
C PHE A 139 -3.79 -11.83 2.91
N HIS A 140 -2.71 -11.92 3.66
CA HIS A 140 -2.17 -13.20 4.14
C HIS A 140 -3.14 -13.93 5.05
N LYS A 141 -3.82 -13.22 5.95
CA LYS A 141 -4.76 -13.81 6.90
C LYS A 141 -6.05 -14.29 6.26
N PHE A 142 -6.62 -13.51 5.36
CA PHE A 142 -7.95 -13.75 4.82
C PHE A 142 -7.94 -14.33 3.40
N GLY A 143 -6.81 -14.25 2.70
CA GLY A 143 -6.61 -14.73 1.33
C GLY A 143 -7.20 -13.79 0.27
N PHE A 144 -6.84 -14.04 -0.98
CA PHE A 144 -7.17 -13.19 -2.13
C PHE A 144 -8.65 -12.84 -2.25
N TRP A 145 -9.54 -13.82 -2.10
CA TRP A 145 -10.97 -13.61 -2.33
C TRP A 145 -11.63 -12.72 -1.29
N LYS A 146 -11.24 -12.84 -0.03
CA LYS A 146 -11.81 -12.00 1.05
C LYS A 146 -11.15 -10.62 1.12
N SER A 147 -9.91 -10.51 0.66
CA SER A 147 -9.14 -9.27 0.66
C SER A 147 -9.34 -8.45 -0.62
N ASN A 148 -10.13 -8.96 -1.57
CA ASN A 148 -10.42 -8.26 -2.80
C ASN A 148 -11.64 -7.33 -2.57
N PRO A 149 -11.51 -6.03 -2.80
CA PRO A 149 -12.63 -5.08 -2.68
C PRO A 149 -13.82 -5.43 -3.59
N ILE A 150 -13.60 -6.23 -4.65
CA ILE A 150 -14.67 -6.72 -5.54
C ILE A 150 -15.50 -7.83 -4.88
N ALA A 151 -14.96 -8.55 -3.88
CA ALA A 151 -15.62 -9.70 -3.25
C ALA A 151 -16.57 -9.36 -2.09
N GLY A 152 -16.91 -8.09 -1.90
CA GLY A 152 -17.95 -7.67 -0.94
C GLY A 152 -17.51 -7.57 0.51
N TYR A 153 -16.22 -7.59 0.80
CA TYR A 153 -15.76 -7.23 2.14
C TYR A 153 -16.05 -5.74 2.36
N PRO A 154 -16.74 -5.35 3.46
CA PRO A 154 -17.08 -3.94 3.66
C PRO A 154 -15.83 -3.06 3.64
N ASN A 155 -15.81 -2.03 2.78
CA ASN A 155 -14.64 -1.17 2.59
C ASN A 155 -14.15 -0.53 3.90
N TRP A 156 -15.06 -0.17 4.80
CA TRP A 156 -14.73 0.39 6.10
C TRP A 156 -13.97 -0.58 7.03
N LYS A 157 -14.17 -1.90 6.89
CA LYS A 157 -13.38 -2.91 7.62
C LYS A 157 -12.02 -3.09 6.99
N TRP A 158 -11.97 -3.03 5.67
CA TRP A 158 -10.73 -3.17 4.91
C TRP A 158 -9.80 -2.00 5.16
N GLU A 159 -10.30 -0.77 5.09
CA GLU A 159 -9.53 0.46 5.31
C GLU A 159 -9.43 0.87 6.79
N GLY A 160 -10.48 0.65 7.55
CA GLY A 160 -10.55 1.09 8.95
C GLY A 160 -9.58 0.38 9.88
N TYR A 161 -9.29 -0.90 9.64
CA TYR A 161 -8.34 -1.62 10.47
C TYR A 161 -6.88 -1.18 10.23
N PRO A 162 -6.38 -1.05 8.99
CA PRO A 162 -5.09 -0.44 8.71
C PRO A 162 -4.95 0.98 9.27
N GLU A 163 -5.98 1.79 9.15
CA GLU A 163 -6.01 3.14 9.71
C GLU A 163 -5.88 3.13 11.24
N TYR A 164 -6.60 2.25 11.92
CA TYR A 164 -6.49 2.06 13.38
C TYR A 164 -5.07 1.61 13.78
N VAL A 165 -4.50 0.62 13.08
CA VAL A 165 -3.16 0.09 13.40
C VAL A 165 -2.10 1.14 13.18
N SER A 166 -2.14 1.86 12.05
CA SER A 166 -1.13 2.85 11.68
C SER A 166 -1.11 4.11 12.55
N ARG A 167 -2.26 4.43 13.19
CA ARG A 167 -2.38 5.63 14.06
C ARG A 167 -2.34 5.33 15.54
N ARG A 168 -2.20 4.09 15.93
CA ARG A 168 -2.34 3.60 17.30
C ARG A 168 -1.50 4.33 18.35
N ASN A 169 -0.26 4.72 18.01
CA ASN A 169 0.68 5.40 18.88
C ASN A 169 0.89 6.87 18.48
N ALA A 170 0.05 7.42 17.62
CA ALA A 170 0.11 8.85 17.35
C ALA A 170 -0.28 9.58 18.64
N ASP A 171 0.54 10.52 19.09
CA ASP A 171 0.27 11.39 20.27
C ASP A 171 -1.04 12.19 20.16
N GLN A 172 -1.68 12.10 19.01
CA GLN A 172 -3.00 12.63 18.67
C GLN A 172 -3.99 11.51 18.31
N LEU A 173 -3.92 10.36 18.96
CA LEU A 173 -5.10 9.52 19.01
C LEU A 173 -6.18 10.36 19.69
N ASP A 174 -6.87 11.12 18.84
CA ASP A 174 -8.16 11.68 19.16
C ASP A 174 -8.89 10.63 20.02
N SER A 175 -9.35 11.02 21.17
CA SER A 175 -10.12 10.12 22.03
C SER A 175 -11.12 9.36 21.18
N THR A 176 -11.48 8.15 21.56
CA THR A 176 -12.47 7.31 20.84
C THR A 176 -13.69 8.14 20.39
N LYS A 177 -14.07 9.18 21.15
CA LYS A 177 -15.11 10.15 20.78
C LYS A 177 -14.80 10.98 19.52
N ASN A 178 -13.55 11.37 19.33
CA ASN A 178 -13.16 12.15 18.15
C ASN A 178 -13.08 11.26 16.90
N ILE A 179 -12.66 10.00 17.05
CA ILE A 179 -12.67 9.02 15.96
C ILE A 179 -14.12 8.74 15.53
N LEU A 180 -15.00 8.49 16.49
CA LEU A 180 -16.44 8.27 16.21
C LEU A 180 -17.06 9.51 15.53
N ARG A 181 -16.76 10.71 16.00
CA ARG A 181 -17.25 11.96 15.38
C ARG A 181 -16.74 12.14 13.95
N LYS A 182 -15.47 11.84 13.69
CA LYS A 182 -14.92 11.87 12.30
C LYS A 182 -15.59 10.84 11.41
N LEU A 183 -15.79 9.61 11.90
CA LEU A 183 -16.50 8.57 11.14
C LEU A 183 -17.96 8.94 10.87
N GLU A 184 -18.64 9.58 11.83
CA GLU A 184 -20.02 10.07 11.64
C GLU A 184 -20.05 11.21 10.62
N GLN A 185 -19.05 12.09 10.63
CA GLN A 185 -18.94 13.20 9.68
C GLN A 185 -18.59 12.70 8.27
N GLU A 186 -17.65 11.78 8.14
CA GLU A 186 -17.31 11.13 6.85
C GLU A 186 -18.50 10.34 6.29
N LYS A 187 -19.30 9.71 7.17
CA LYS A 187 -20.54 9.04 6.76
C LYS A 187 -21.58 10.04 6.27
N ALA A 188 -21.77 11.15 6.97
CA ALA A 188 -22.69 12.21 6.57
C ALA A 188 -22.26 12.85 5.23
N ASP A 189 -20.96 13.05 5.03
CA ASP A 189 -20.39 13.56 3.78
C ASP A 189 -20.57 12.55 2.64
N ALA A 190 -20.39 11.24 2.90
CA ALA A 190 -20.63 10.19 1.92
C ALA A 190 -22.11 10.06 1.54
N ASP A 191 -23.02 10.20 2.49
CA ASP A 191 -24.47 10.22 2.24
C ASP A 191 -24.89 11.50 1.47
N GLY A 192 -24.14 12.61 1.61
CA GLY A 192 -24.31 13.85 0.84
C GLY A 192 -23.87 13.77 -0.62
N TRP A 193 -23.08 12.76 -1.00
CA TRP A 193 -22.66 12.51 -2.39
C TRP A 193 -23.56 11.50 -3.11
N ALA A 194 -24.56 10.96 -2.43
CA ALA A 194 -25.51 9.97 -2.97
C ALA A 194 -26.80 10.62 -3.54
N ILE A 195 -26.76 11.91 -3.91
CA ILE A 195 -27.84 12.62 -4.59
C ILE A 195 -27.48 12.89 -6.05
#